data_f7d6bf250543eddae0bfa6b9e0029b79
#
_entry.id   f7d6bf250543eddae0bfa6b9e0029b79
#
_cell.length_a   1.000
_cell.length_b   1.000
_cell.length_c   1.000
_cell.angle_alpha   90.00
_cell.angle_beta   90.00
_cell.angle_gamma   90.00
#
_symmetry.space_group_name_H-M   'P 1'
#
loop_
_entity.id
_entity.type
_entity.pdbx_description
1 polymer ?
#
loop_
_entity_poly.entity_id
_entity_poly.type
_entity_poly.pdbx_seq_one_letter_code
_entity_poly.pdbx_strand_id
1 'polypeptide(L)'
;MRRGQGSMISVPFLIACLQAETAGRIWMKRMMIAALCLLLCGCQSVQEDTLRVSQTEDAPAQLVAEQVLEGESGTIHYSYQLPEGYHETGSYPMMVVMPGYDMMWFGEDSSGANLDWQGFRCWSDLDEEMIVVSAQLTDWGETSARQAIELTEHFLDDFAVDAKRVYAAGYSAGGETMSRAVSMRPDLYAAYLHAASQWDGGLVSVTAHDVGVYIYIGSNDEYYGSQQAQDTYDALYAAYQADGRSDEQIASLLQIQMPDDAYFAQQGAGSYAHAAANVVFDDDEVLNWIIDHHK
;
A
#
# COMPACT_ATOMS: atom_id res chain seq x y z
N MET A 1 -75.97 26.55 8.52
CA MET A 1 -76.68 25.27 8.36
C MET A 1 -76.58 24.78 6.88
N ARG A 2 -76.32 23.51 6.73
CA ARG A 2 -76.33 22.69 5.48
C ARG A 2 -75.12 22.78 4.57
N ARG A 3 -74.50 21.65 4.56
CA ARG A 3 -73.42 21.13 3.74
C ARG A 3 -73.87 20.87 2.30
N GLY A 4 -73.03 21.11 1.31
CA GLY A 4 -73.12 20.56 -0.05
C GLY A 4 -71.89 19.75 -0.33
N GLN A 5 -72.11 18.45 -0.53
CA GLN A 5 -71.09 17.50 -0.99
C GLN A 5 -70.91 17.65 -2.48
N GLY A 6 -69.65 17.87 -2.92
CA GLY A 6 -69.25 17.75 -4.30
C GLY A 6 -68.34 16.52 -4.45
N SER A 7 -68.76 15.61 -5.33
CA SER A 7 -68.10 14.34 -5.62
C SER A 7 -66.74 14.54 -6.32
N MET A 8 -65.70 13.99 -5.74
CA MET A 8 -64.40 13.82 -6.40
C MET A 8 -64.46 12.68 -7.41
N ILE A 9 -64.28 13.00 -8.69
CA ILE A 9 -63.98 11.99 -9.72
C ILE A 9 -62.49 11.71 -9.64
N SER A 10 -62.16 10.44 -9.44
CA SER A 10 -60.79 9.95 -9.25
C SER A 10 -59.96 10.08 -10.52
N VAL A 11 -58.75 10.64 -10.37
CA VAL A 11 -57.72 10.91 -11.36
C VAL A 11 -56.71 9.76 -11.57
N PRO A 12 -57.02 8.46 -11.41
CA PRO A 12 -55.99 7.43 -11.71
C PRO A 12 -56.01 6.87 -13.13
N PHE A 13 -57.00 7.17 -13.96
CA PHE A 13 -57.09 6.50 -15.26
C PHE A 13 -56.39 7.24 -16.43
N LEU A 14 -56.09 8.53 -16.28
CA LEU A 14 -55.44 9.33 -17.32
C LEU A 14 -53.91 9.23 -17.27
N ILE A 15 -53.32 8.86 -16.12
CA ILE A 15 -51.86 8.74 -15.96
C ILE A 15 -51.33 7.43 -16.53
N ALA A 16 -52.14 6.36 -16.48
CA ALA A 16 -51.75 5.06 -16.99
C ALA A 16 -51.64 4.98 -18.54
N CYS A 17 -52.47 5.72 -19.26
CA CYS A 17 -52.40 5.77 -20.74
C CYS A 17 -51.24 6.60 -21.27
N LEU A 18 -50.86 7.67 -20.59
CA LEU A 18 -49.70 8.52 -20.98
C LEU A 18 -48.35 7.85 -20.68
N GLN A 19 -48.29 6.98 -19.70
CA GLN A 19 -47.04 6.23 -19.39
C GLN A 19 -46.80 5.06 -20.36
N ALA A 20 -47.81 4.45 -20.93
CA ALA A 20 -47.68 3.37 -21.91
C ALA A 20 -47.19 3.89 -23.29
N GLU A 21 -47.59 5.08 -23.71
CA GLU A 21 -47.12 5.66 -24.99
C GLU A 21 -45.66 6.16 -24.91
N THR A 22 -45.24 6.66 -23.76
CA THR A 22 -43.83 7.11 -23.59
C THR A 22 -42.85 5.93 -23.48
N ALA A 23 -43.23 4.82 -22.85
CA ALA A 23 -42.39 3.61 -22.76
C ALA A 23 -42.17 2.96 -24.15
N GLY A 24 -43.17 2.90 -25.00
CA GLY A 24 -43.04 2.32 -26.35
C GLY A 24 -42.13 3.17 -27.26
N ARG A 25 -42.18 4.51 -27.16
CA ARG A 25 -41.32 5.40 -27.96
C ARG A 25 -39.85 5.39 -27.47
N ILE A 26 -39.62 5.19 -26.20
CA ILE A 26 -38.26 5.08 -25.65
C ILE A 26 -37.65 3.74 -26.07
N TRP A 27 -38.42 2.66 -26.11
CA TRP A 27 -37.92 1.32 -26.50
C TRP A 27 -37.56 1.26 -27.99
N MET A 28 -38.39 1.84 -28.90
CA MET A 28 -38.07 1.92 -30.31
C MET A 28 -36.88 2.83 -30.62
N LYS A 29 -36.69 3.93 -29.89
CA LYS A 29 -35.49 4.76 -30.01
C LYS A 29 -34.23 4.06 -29.56
N ARG A 30 -34.28 3.25 -28.48
CA ARG A 30 -33.15 2.44 -28.02
C ARG A 30 -32.77 1.33 -28.99
N MET A 31 -33.74 0.70 -29.66
CA MET A 31 -33.46 -0.32 -30.69
C MET A 31 -32.88 0.29 -31.97
N MET A 32 -33.30 1.50 -32.38
CA MET A 32 -32.71 2.16 -33.55
C MET A 32 -31.29 2.68 -33.29
N ILE A 33 -30.98 3.12 -32.07
CA ILE A 33 -29.62 3.53 -31.68
C ILE A 33 -28.70 2.31 -31.61
N ALA A 34 -29.17 1.19 -31.09
CA ALA A 34 -28.40 -0.08 -31.06
C ALA A 34 -28.14 -0.63 -32.47
N ALA A 35 -29.07 -0.51 -33.42
CA ALA A 35 -28.87 -0.96 -34.77
C ALA A 35 -27.94 -0.03 -35.59
N LEU A 36 -27.91 1.27 -35.27
CA LEU A 36 -27.01 2.22 -35.93
C LEU A 36 -25.59 2.15 -35.39
N CYS A 37 -25.41 1.79 -34.12
CA CYS A 37 -24.08 1.53 -33.53
C CYS A 37 -23.40 0.27 -34.07
N LEU A 38 -24.18 -0.76 -34.49
CA LEU A 38 -23.64 -1.97 -35.09
C LEU A 38 -23.15 -1.85 -36.53
N LEU A 39 -23.49 -0.73 -37.21
CA LEU A 39 -23.07 -0.47 -38.61
C LEU A 39 -21.89 0.51 -38.69
N LEU A 40 -21.44 1.12 -37.57
CA LEU A 40 -20.30 2.06 -37.52
C LEU A 40 -19.15 1.60 -36.61
N CYS A 41 -19.27 0.46 -35.95
CA CYS A 41 -18.15 -0.22 -35.29
C CYS A 41 -17.45 -1.14 -36.30
N GLY A 42 -16.77 -0.52 -37.27
CA GLY A 42 -15.56 -1.11 -37.82
C GLY A 42 -14.58 -1.26 -36.66
N CYS A 43 -14.15 -2.52 -36.38
CA CYS A 43 -13.19 -2.91 -35.39
C CYS A 43 -12.05 -1.90 -35.24
N GLN A 44 -12.11 -1.10 -34.19
CA GLN A 44 -10.95 -0.78 -33.41
C GLN A 44 -11.14 -1.55 -32.11
N SER A 45 -10.48 -2.69 -32.02
CA SER A 45 -10.10 -3.26 -30.74
C SER A 45 -9.36 -2.15 -30.02
N VAL A 46 -9.96 -1.60 -28.96
CA VAL A 46 -9.19 -0.97 -27.90
C VAL A 46 -8.30 -2.11 -27.40
N GLN A 47 -7.10 -2.15 -27.89
CA GLN A 47 -6.03 -2.91 -27.32
C GLN A 47 -5.87 -2.29 -25.93
N GLU A 48 -6.30 -3.00 -24.90
CA GLU A 48 -5.70 -2.86 -23.59
C GLU A 48 -4.22 -3.14 -23.84
N ASP A 49 -3.44 -2.07 -23.95
CA ASP A 49 -2.00 -2.13 -23.76
C ASP A 49 -1.76 -2.41 -22.27
N THR A 50 -2.02 -3.64 -21.86
CA THR A 50 -1.20 -4.26 -20.83
C THR A 50 0.20 -4.21 -21.40
N LEU A 51 1.02 -3.30 -20.88
CA LEU A 51 2.44 -3.23 -21.15
C LEU A 51 3.05 -4.62 -20.86
N ARG A 52 3.09 -5.47 -21.87
CA ARG A 52 3.85 -6.73 -21.80
C ARG A 52 5.31 -6.31 -21.78
N VAL A 53 5.88 -6.32 -20.58
CA VAL A 53 7.30 -6.13 -20.36
C VAL A 53 8.04 -7.15 -21.24
N SER A 54 8.97 -6.66 -22.03
CA SER A 54 9.78 -7.49 -22.94
C SER A 54 10.61 -8.47 -22.12
N GLN A 55 10.38 -9.76 -22.30
CA GLN A 55 11.06 -10.85 -21.61
C GLN A 55 12.42 -11.12 -22.26
N THR A 56 13.43 -10.36 -21.86
CA THR A 56 14.84 -10.69 -22.19
C THR A 56 15.63 -10.72 -20.89
N GLU A 57 16.43 -11.76 -20.69
CA GLU A 57 17.30 -11.94 -19.50
C GLU A 57 18.27 -10.75 -19.25
N ASP A 58 18.38 -9.82 -20.20
CA ASP A 58 19.23 -8.61 -20.15
C ASP A 58 18.38 -7.31 -20.14
N ALA A 59 17.10 -7.35 -19.74
CA ALA A 59 16.29 -6.13 -19.68
C ALA A 59 16.76 -5.23 -18.52
N PRO A 60 16.97 -3.91 -18.73
CA PRO A 60 17.36 -3.01 -17.66
C PRO A 60 16.25 -2.89 -16.60
N ALA A 61 16.63 -2.52 -15.38
CA ALA A 61 15.65 -2.21 -14.33
C ALA A 61 14.60 -1.20 -14.83
N GLN A 62 13.34 -1.48 -14.58
CA GLN A 62 12.22 -0.67 -15.08
C GLN A 62 11.52 0.08 -13.96
N LEU A 63 11.67 1.41 -13.97
CA LEU A 63 10.92 2.30 -13.10
C LEU A 63 9.60 2.70 -13.77
N VAL A 64 8.48 2.45 -13.11
CA VAL A 64 7.13 2.78 -13.57
C VAL A 64 6.48 3.71 -12.56
N ALA A 65 6.25 4.95 -12.98
CA ALA A 65 5.70 6.00 -12.15
C ALA A 65 4.21 6.23 -12.42
N GLU A 66 3.55 6.92 -11.49
CA GLU A 66 2.21 7.51 -11.68
C GLU A 66 1.11 6.49 -12.04
N GLN A 67 1.18 5.30 -11.44
CA GLN A 67 0.16 4.30 -11.63
C GLN A 67 -1.03 4.55 -10.70
N VAL A 68 -2.19 4.06 -11.11
CA VAL A 68 -3.44 4.17 -10.34
C VAL A 68 -4.11 2.81 -10.30
N LEU A 69 -4.43 2.34 -9.10
CA LEU A 69 -5.25 1.17 -8.86
C LEU A 69 -6.58 1.62 -8.24
N GLU A 70 -7.69 1.23 -8.86
CA GLU A 70 -9.04 1.43 -8.31
C GLU A 70 -9.39 0.23 -7.43
N GLY A 71 -9.12 0.34 -6.13
CA GLY A 71 -9.38 -0.69 -5.14
C GLY A 71 -10.75 -0.54 -4.45
N GLU A 72 -11.11 -1.51 -3.63
CA GLU A 72 -12.33 -1.48 -2.82
C GLU A 72 -12.29 -0.35 -1.77
N SER A 73 -11.09 -0.02 -1.27
CA SER A 73 -10.85 1.06 -0.29
C SER A 73 -10.59 2.42 -0.94
N GLY A 74 -10.79 2.53 -2.26
CA GLY A 74 -10.65 3.77 -3.04
C GLY A 74 -9.44 3.75 -3.96
N THR A 75 -9.20 4.89 -4.60
CA THR A 75 -8.10 5.08 -5.56
C THR A 75 -6.75 5.04 -4.85
N ILE A 76 -5.81 4.27 -5.39
CA ILE A 76 -4.45 4.12 -4.88
C ILE A 76 -3.48 4.63 -5.94
N HIS A 77 -2.74 5.69 -5.62
CA HIS A 77 -1.64 6.18 -6.44
C HIS A 77 -0.36 5.46 -6.02
N TYR A 78 0.41 4.96 -6.98
CA TYR A 78 1.64 4.24 -6.67
C TYR A 78 2.65 4.32 -7.80
N SER A 79 3.90 4.01 -7.46
CA SER A 79 4.99 3.82 -8.40
C SER A 79 5.74 2.55 -8.01
N TYR A 80 6.40 1.92 -8.96
CA TYR A 80 7.15 0.71 -8.67
C TYR A 80 8.38 0.58 -9.57
N GLN A 81 9.32 -0.25 -9.12
CA GLN A 81 10.48 -0.66 -9.90
C GLN A 81 10.52 -2.17 -10.02
N LEU A 82 10.68 -2.65 -11.24
CA LEU A 82 11.03 -4.05 -11.53
C LEU A 82 12.54 -4.18 -11.59
N PRO A 83 13.13 -5.32 -11.11
CA PRO A 83 14.55 -5.53 -11.14
C PRO A 83 15.08 -5.67 -12.58
N GLU A 84 16.38 -5.57 -12.73
CA GLU A 84 17.06 -5.93 -13.97
C GLU A 84 16.76 -7.41 -14.32
N GLY A 85 16.52 -7.71 -15.59
CA GLY A 85 16.20 -9.07 -15.99
C GLY A 85 14.82 -9.60 -15.58
N TYR A 86 13.91 -8.74 -15.08
CA TYR A 86 12.57 -9.19 -14.70
C TYR A 86 11.84 -9.93 -15.81
N HIS A 87 11.23 -11.07 -15.47
CA HIS A 87 10.38 -11.84 -16.39
C HIS A 87 9.17 -12.46 -15.65
N GLU A 88 8.03 -12.55 -16.32
CA GLU A 88 6.73 -12.98 -15.73
C GLU A 88 6.74 -14.42 -15.17
N THR A 89 7.70 -15.25 -15.56
CA THR A 89 7.87 -16.63 -15.05
C THR A 89 8.93 -16.72 -13.94
N GLY A 90 9.45 -15.58 -13.48
CA GLY A 90 10.40 -15.48 -12.37
C GLY A 90 9.75 -15.68 -11.00
N SER A 91 10.51 -15.38 -9.96
CA SER A 91 10.04 -15.40 -8.58
C SER A 91 10.90 -14.43 -7.79
N TYR A 92 10.41 -13.22 -7.58
CA TYR A 92 11.16 -12.10 -7.01
C TYR A 92 10.64 -11.73 -5.64
N PRO A 93 11.50 -11.41 -4.67
CA PRO A 93 11.06 -10.76 -3.45
C PRO A 93 10.39 -9.43 -3.79
N MET A 94 9.53 -8.96 -2.90
CA MET A 94 8.87 -7.66 -3.05
C MET A 94 8.96 -6.85 -1.77
N MET A 95 9.31 -5.58 -1.91
CA MET A 95 9.25 -4.59 -0.84
C MET A 95 8.13 -3.58 -1.09
N VAL A 96 7.21 -3.44 -0.13
CA VAL A 96 6.16 -2.43 -0.13
C VAL A 96 6.55 -1.31 0.83
N VAL A 97 6.79 -0.12 0.30
CA VAL A 97 7.33 1.03 1.05
C VAL A 97 6.27 2.11 1.20
N MET A 98 6.05 2.59 2.42
CA MET A 98 5.16 3.72 2.70
C MET A 98 5.96 4.92 3.19
N PRO A 99 5.94 6.04 2.44
CA PRO A 99 6.67 7.24 2.80
C PRO A 99 6.02 8.01 3.96
N GLY A 100 6.71 9.00 4.46
CA GLY A 100 6.17 9.95 5.43
C GLY A 100 5.15 10.93 4.83
N TYR A 101 4.56 11.76 5.70
CA TYR A 101 3.50 12.70 5.37
C TYR A 101 3.81 13.57 4.14
N ASP A 102 5.01 14.11 4.02
CA ASP A 102 5.38 15.04 2.94
C ASP A 102 5.36 14.42 1.53
N MET A 103 5.33 13.09 1.45
CA MET A 103 5.32 12.33 0.21
C MET A 103 4.00 11.57 -0.03
N MET A 104 2.97 11.85 0.74
CA MET A 104 1.64 11.29 0.53
C MET A 104 0.91 11.98 -0.64
N TRP A 105 -0.26 11.45 -1.03
CA TRP A 105 -1.04 12.03 -2.11
C TRP A 105 -1.90 13.21 -1.63
N PHE A 106 -1.53 14.42 -2.08
CA PHE A 106 -2.30 15.64 -1.84
C PHE A 106 -2.82 16.28 -3.15
N GLY A 107 -2.91 15.51 -4.21
CA GLY A 107 -3.34 15.92 -5.53
C GLY A 107 -2.28 15.64 -6.61
N GLU A 108 -2.52 16.09 -7.83
CA GLU A 108 -1.69 15.79 -9.02
C GLU A 108 -0.20 16.16 -8.84
N ASP A 109 0.09 17.20 -8.07
CA ASP A 109 1.48 17.64 -7.83
C ASP A 109 2.30 16.68 -6.94
N SER A 110 1.64 15.69 -6.32
CA SER A 110 2.32 14.70 -5.46
C SER A 110 2.81 13.47 -6.22
N SER A 111 2.46 13.34 -7.49
CA SER A 111 2.77 12.17 -8.30
C SER A 111 4.28 11.99 -8.47
N GLY A 112 4.77 10.78 -8.27
CA GLY A 112 6.19 10.44 -8.39
C GLY A 112 7.12 11.04 -7.32
N ALA A 113 6.62 11.82 -6.37
CA ALA A 113 7.46 12.52 -5.38
C ALA A 113 8.32 11.58 -4.51
N ASN A 114 7.89 10.34 -4.31
CA ASN A 114 8.59 9.35 -3.49
C ASN A 114 9.68 8.56 -4.24
N LEU A 115 9.82 8.68 -5.54
CA LEU A 115 10.80 7.92 -6.33
C LEU A 115 12.25 8.34 -6.08
N ASP A 116 12.47 9.60 -5.69
CA ASP A 116 13.80 10.12 -5.34
C ASP A 116 14.14 9.91 -3.86
N TRP A 117 13.19 9.40 -3.07
CA TRP A 117 13.41 9.14 -1.66
C TRP A 117 14.28 7.89 -1.44
N GLN A 118 15.26 7.99 -0.54
CA GLN A 118 16.18 6.90 -0.23
C GLN A 118 15.43 5.65 0.27
N GLY A 119 14.35 5.81 1.04
CA GLY A 119 13.52 4.70 1.50
C GLY A 119 12.81 3.90 0.39
N PHE A 120 12.70 4.46 -0.83
CA PHE A 120 12.29 3.72 -2.02
C PHE A 120 13.51 3.10 -2.73
N ARG A 121 14.59 3.87 -2.90
CA ARG A 121 15.73 3.51 -3.75
C ARG A 121 16.63 2.43 -3.14
N CYS A 122 16.84 2.48 -1.82
CA CYS A 122 17.79 1.60 -1.14
C CYS A 122 17.58 0.10 -1.42
N TRP A 123 16.35 -0.32 -1.60
CA TRP A 123 16.02 -1.73 -1.85
C TRP A 123 16.48 -2.22 -3.22
N SER A 124 16.57 -1.30 -4.19
CA SER A 124 17.09 -1.61 -5.54
C SER A 124 18.61 -1.57 -5.62
N ASP A 125 19.27 -1.02 -4.59
CA ASP A 125 20.72 -0.93 -4.50
C ASP A 125 21.34 -2.17 -3.80
N LEU A 126 20.49 -3.05 -3.24
CA LEU A 126 20.93 -4.32 -2.65
C LEU A 126 21.32 -5.33 -3.73
N ASP A 127 22.15 -6.31 -3.36
CA ASP A 127 22.57 -7.40 -4.25
C ASP A 127 21.41 -8.40 -4.56
N GLU A 128 20.20 -8.14 -4.09
CA GLU A 128 18.99 -8.95 -4.31
C GLU A 128 18.09 -8.30 -5.36
N GLU A 129 17.81 -9.02 -6.43
CA GLU A 129 16.85 -8.59 -7.45
C GLU A 129 15.42 -8.62 -6.89
N MET A 130 14.83 -7.45 -6.64
CA MET A 130 13.49 -7.38 -6.05
C MET A 130 12.58 -6.36 -6.74
N ILE A 131 11.28 -6.57 -6.57
CA ILE A 131 10.24 -5.62 -6.94
C ILE A 131 10.10 -4.62 -5.78
N VAL A 132 10.17 -3.32 -6.06
CA VAL A 132 9.95 -2.27 -5.05
C VAL A 132 8.70 -1.49 -5.41
N VAL A 133 7.77 -1.38 -4.48
CA VAL A 133 6.47 -0.70 -4.67
C VAL A 133 6.33 0.40 -3.64
N SER A 134 6.00 1.61 -4.05
CA SER A 134 5.72 2.72 -3.15
C SER A 134 4.37 3.35 -3.46
N ALA A 135 3.47 3.37 -2.47
CA ALA A 135 2.18 4.03 -2.59
C ALA A 135 2.24 5.47 -2.07
N GLN A 136 1.39 6.32 -2.66
CA GLN A 136 1.08 7.65 -2.18
C GLN A 136 -0.40 7.68 -1.79
N LEU A 137 -0.66 7.54 -0.51
CA LEU A 137 -2.01 7.45 0.06
C LEU A 137 -2.46 8.80 0.60
N THR A 138 -3.77 8.96 0.83
CA THR A 138 -4.38 10.24 1.22
C THR A 138 -4.50 10.45 2.72
N ASP A 139 -4.32 9.40 3.50
CA ASP A 139 -4.29 9.41 4.96
C ASP A 139 -3.29 8.35 5.48
N TRP A 140 -3.23 8.15 6.78
CA TRP A 140 -2.36 7.16 7.45
C TRP A 140 -3.15 6.29 8.45
N GLY A 141 -4.46 6.19 8.25
CA GLY A 141 -5.38 5.43 9.07
C GLY A 141 -5.72 4.05 8.53
N GLU A 142 -6.91 3.56 8.91
CA GLU A 142 -7.37 2.22 8.51
C GLU A 142 -7.66 2.13 7.00
N THR A 143 -8.17 3.20 6.37
CA THR A 143 -8.44 3.21 4.93
C THR A 143 -7.13 2.99 4.16
N SER A 144 -6.09 3.76 4.47
CA SER A 144 -4.79 3.62 3.84
C SER A 144 -4.11 2.28 4.14
N ALA A 145 -4.32 1.72 5.33
CA ALA A 145 -3.84 0.37 5.63
C ALA A 145 -4.51 -0.70 4.73
N ARG A 146 -5.81 -0.57 4.46
CA ARG A 146 -6.52 -1.44 3.52
C ARG A 146 -6.03 -1.25 2.09
N GLN A 147 -5.81 -0.01 1.67
CA GLN A 147 -5.23 0.30 0.37
C GLN A 147 -3.82 -0.29 0.20
N ALA A 148 -2.97 -0.25 1.23
CA ALA A 148 -1.66 -0.89 1.22
C ALA A 148 -1.76 -2.42 1.08
N ILE A 149 -2.74 -3.05 1.73
CA ILE A 149 -3.04 -4.47 1.59
C ILE A 149 -3.50 -4.79 0.16
N GLU A 150 -4.47 -4.05 -0.36
CA GLU A 150 -4.99 -4.23 -1.74
C GLU A 150 -3.89 -4.08 -2.79
N LEU A 151 -3.00 -3.10 -2.62
CA LEU A 151 -1.84 -2.92 -3.50
C LEU A 151 -0.88 -4.10 -3.41
N THR A 152 -0.62 -4.62 -2.21
CA THR A 152 0.22 -5.81 -2.00
C THR A 152 -0.38 -7.04 -2.68
N GLU A 153 -1.69 -7.26 -2.53
CA GLU A 153 -2.42 -8.36 -3.16
C GLU A 153 -2.43 -8.24 -4.69
N HIS A 154 -2.62 -7.02 -5.23
CA HIS A 154 -2.53 -6.76 -6.66
C HIS A 154 -1.17 -7.19 -7.24
N PHE A 155 -0.07 -6.86 -6.56
CA PHE A 155 1.26 -7.30 -7.02
C PHE A 155 1.45 -8.81 -6.90
N LEU A 156 0.92 -9.45 -5.87
CA LEU A 156 0.96 -10.91 -5.72
C LEU A 156 0.18 -11.64 -6.82
N ASP A 157 -0.90 -11.05 -7.31
CA ASP A 157 -1.76 -11.65 -8.33
C ASP A 157 -1.24 -11.41 -9.76
N ASP A 158 -0.66 -10.23 -10.04
CA ASP A 158 -0.36 -9.79 -11.40
C ASP A 158 1.13 -9.80 -11.76
N PHE A 159 2.04 -9.94 -10.76
CA PHE A 159 3.49 -9.94 -10.96
C PHE A 159 4.14 -11.23 -10.46
N ALA A 160 5.38 -11.48 -10.91
CA ALA A 160 6.15 -12.66 -10.52
C ALA A 160 6.74 -12.54 -9.09
N VAL A 161 5.88 -12.29 -8.09
CA VAL A 161 6.26 -12.13 -6.68
C VAL A 161 6.44 -13.48 -6.00
N ASP A 162 7.51 -13.65 -5.23
CA ASP A 162 7.66 -14.74 -4.27
C ASP A 162 6.84 -14.42 -3.02
N ALA A 163 5.69 -15.07 -2.86
CA ALA A 163 4.78 -14.86 -1.74
C ALA A 163 5.39 -15.17 -0.35
N LYS A 164 6.56 -15.80 -0.30
CA LYS A 164 7.30 -16.04 0.95
C LYS A 164 8.26 -14.93 1.29
N ARG A 165 8.55 -14.05 0.34
CA ARG A 165 9.52 -12.96 0.47
C ARG A 165 8.87 -11.63 0.13
N VAL A 166 7.76 -11.31 0.80
CA VAL A 166 7.10 -10.02 0.75
C VAL A 166 7.41 -9.25 2.02
N TYR A 167 7.97 -8.08 1.88
CA TYR A 167 8.42 -7.23 2.97
C TYR A 167 7.68 -5.92 2.99
N ALA A 168 7.68 -5.27 4.14
CA ALA A 168 7.09 -3.96 4.33
C ALA A 168 8.10 -3.00 4.96
N ALA A 169 8.05 -1.73 4.57
CA ALA A 169 8.75 -0.66 5.27
C ALA A 169 7.83 0.57 5.38
N GLY A 170 7.82 1.22 6.52
CA GLY A 170 7.02 2.41 6.74
C GLY A 170 7.78 3.44 7.56
N TYR A 171 7.81 4.68 7.07
CA TYR A 171 8.46 5.80 7.74
C TYR A 171 7.42 6.84 8.17
N SER A 172 7.46 7.28 9.44
CA SER A 172 6.59 8.33 9.97
C SER A 172 5.10 7.96 9.75
N ALA A 173 4.30 8.79 9.10
CA ALA A 173 2.90 8.48 8.75
C ALA A 173 2.75 7.15 8.00
N GLY A 174 3.71 6.80 7.13
CA GLY A 174 3.75 5.50 6.48
C GLY A 174 3.97 4.34 7.46
N GLY A 175 4.66 4.56 8.57
CA GLY A 175 4.81 3.58 9.64
C GLY A 175 3.50 3.32 10.39
N GLU A 176 2.69 4.36 10.65
CA GLU A 176 1.34 4.19 11.21
C GLU A 176 0.46 3.33 10.27
N THR A 177 0.47 3.65 8.97
CA THR A 177 -0.25 2.87 7.94
C THR A 177 0.20 1.42 7.92
N MET A 178 1.51 1.18 7.80
CA MET A 178 2.02 -0.19 7.63
C MET A 178 1.93 -1.04 8.89
N SER A 179 2.05 -0.46 10.09
CA SER A 179 1.81 -1.19 11.33
C SER A 179 0.38 -1.74 11.42
N ARG A 180 -0.62 -0.99 10.91
CA ARG A 180 -1.99 -1.46 10.76
C ARG A 180 -2.11 -2.53 9.69
N ALA A 181 -1.55 -2.31 8.50
CA ALA A 181 -1.63 -3.24 7.37
C ALA A 181 -1.03 -4.60 7.73
N VAL A 182 0.18 -4.61 8.29
CA VAL A 182 0.87 -5.83 8.75
C VAL A 182 0.07 -6.52 9.85
N SER A 183 -0.56 -5.78 10.77
CA SER A 183 -1.40 -6.35 11.82
C SER A 183 -2.71 -6.94 11.31
N MET A 184 -3.29 -6.35 10.25
CA MET A 184 -4.53 -6.84 9.63
C MET A 184 -4.30 -8.07 8.75
N ARG A 185 -3.17 -8.12 8.04
CA ARG A 185 -2.79 -9.20 7.12
C ARG A 185 -1.34 -9.64 7.33
N PRO A 186 -1.00 -10.17 8.53
CA PRO A 186 0.34 -10.64 8.83
C PRO A 186 0.77 -11.81 7.94
N ASP A 187 -0.20 -12.52 7.38
CA ASP A 187 0.01 -13.58 6.40
C ASP A 187 0.63 -13.11 5.08
N LEU A 188 0.60 -11.83 4.77
CA LEU A 188 1.23 -11.28 3.56
C LEU A 188 2.73 -11.03 3.72
N TYR A 189 3.20 -10.65 4.90
CA TYR A 189 4.54 -10.09 5.09
C TYR A 189 5.47 -11.03 5.86
N ALA A 190 6.71 -11.20 5.39
CA ALA A 190 7.77 -11.95 6.09
C ALA A 190 8.46 -11.08 7.15
N ALA A 191 8.70 -9.80 6.85
CA ALA A 191 9.27 -8.85 7.80
C ALA A 191 8.78 -7.41 7.54
N TYR A 192 8.93 -6.56 8.57
CA TYR A 192 8.52 -5.17 8.56
C TYR A 192 9.55 -4.25 9.24
N LEU A 193 10.01 -3.24 8.49
CA LEU A 193 10.80 -2.12 9.02
C LEU A 193 9.87 -0.99 9.46
N HIS A 194 9.79 -0.77 10.78
CA HIS A 194 9.00 0.28 11.41
C HIS A 194 9.90 1.45 11.79
N ALA A 195 9.95 2.50 10.95
CA ALA A 195 10.91 3.59 11.08
C ALA A 195 10.27 4.91 11.52
N ALA A 196 10.82 5.52 12.58
CA ALA A 196 10.45 6.83 13.10
C ALA A 196 8.93 7.04 13.21
N SER A 197 8.21 6.09 13.83
CA SER A 197 6.76 6.09 13.86
C SER A 197 6.21 5.53 15.17
N GLN A 198 4.91 5.73 15.40
CA GLN A 198 4.14 5.01 16.39
C GLN A 198 3.50 3.76 15.79
N TRP A 199 3.33 2.73 16.61
CA TRP A 199 2.65 1.52 16.22
C TRP A 199 1.14 1.63 16.47
N ASP A 200 0.35 1.48 15.41
CA ASP A 200 -1.11 1.66 15.46
C ASP A 200 -1.89 0.35 15.26
N GLY A 201 -1.22 -0.73 14.97
CA GLY A 201 -1.82 -2.04 14.71
C GLY A 201 -1.94 -2.94 15.94
N GLY A 202 -2.56 -4.11 15.76
CA GLY A 202 -2.59 -5.17 16.77
C GLY A 202 -1.25 -5.94 16.78
N LEU A 203 -0.74 -6.31 17.97
CA LEU A 203 0.54 -6.99 18.11
C LEU A 203 0.41 -8.52 18.00
N VAL A 204 -0.65 -9.09 18.57
CA VAL A 204 -0.85 -10.54 18.70
C VAL A 204 -0.92 -11.26 17.34
N SER A 205 -1.53 -10.64 16.34
CA SER A 205 -1.60 -11.22 14.98
C SER A 205 -0.23 -11.29 14.31
N VAL A 206 0.62 -10.31 14.57
CA VAL A 206 1.99 -10.22 14.03
C VAL A 206 2.86 -11.33 14.61
N THR A 207 2.83 -11.51 15.93
CA THR A 207 3.63 -12.54 16.61
C THR A 207 3.17 -13.95 16.30
N ALA A 208 1.85 -14.17 16.16
CA ALA A 208 1.28 -15.46 15.77
C ALA A 208 1.67 -15.94 14.36
N HIS A 209 2.16 -15.03 13.51
CA HIS A 209 2.61 -15.33 12.14
C HIS A 209 4.13 -15.25 11.97
N ASP A 210 4.89 -15.06 13.05
CA ASP A 210 6.35 -14.93 13.02
C ASP A 210 6.85 -13.82 12.07
N VAL A 211 6.11 -12.72 11.93
CA VAL A 211 6.56 -11.60 11.11
C VAL A 211 7.77 -10.95 11.78
N GLY A 212 8.91 -10.89 11.10
CA GLY A 212 10.07 -10.16 11.59
C GLY A 212 9.76 -8.67 11.74
N VAL A 213 10.10 -8.06 12.88
CA VAL A 213 9.86 -6.63 13.12
C VAL A 213 11.16 -5.94 13.52
N TYR A 214 11.57 -4.95 12.74
CA TYR A 214 12.68 -4.06 13.09
C TYR A 214 12.14 -2.68 13.41
N ILE A 215 12.29 -2.22 14.64
CA ILE A 215 11.90 -0.88 15.08
C ILE A 215 13.13 0.02 15.06
N TYR A 216 13.03 1.17 14.34
CA TYR A 216 14.11 2.15 14.26
C TYR A 216 13.57 3.56 14.52
N ILE A 217 14.08 4.24 15.53
CA ILE A 217 13.65 5.60 15.89
C ILE A 217 14.78 6.33 16.60
N GLY A 218 14.90 7.65 16.38
CA GLY A 218 15.86 8.45 17.16
C GLY A 218 15.55 8.44 18.66
N SER A 219 16.58 8.28 19.52
CA SER A 219 16.38 8.28 20.98
C SER A 219 15.76 9.58 21.50
N ASN A 220 15.94 10.68 20.76
CA ASN A 220 15.38 12.01 21.01
C ASN A 220 14.37 12.43 19.96
N ASP A 221 13.66 11.47 19.32
CA ASP A 221 12.62 11.79 18.33
C ASP A 221 11.62 12.79 18.92
N GLU A 222 11.54 13.98 18.30
CA GLU A 222 10.76 15.11 18.81
C GLU A 222 9.27 15.01 18.45
N TYR A 223 8.91 14.11 17.53
CA TYR A 223 7.55 13.97 17.04
C TYR A 223 6.77 12.87 17.78
N TYR A 224 7.24 11.61 17.72
CA TYR A 224 6.57 10.49 18.39
C TYR A 224 7.15 10.19 19.78
N GLY A 225 8.44 10.43 19.96
CA GLY A 225 9.17 10.05 21.16
C GLY A 225 9.57 8.57 21.18
N SER A 226 10.78 8.28 21.62
CA SER A 226 11.34 6.93 21.62
C SER A 226 10.71 5.99 22.65
N GLN A 227 10.07 6.51 23.69
CA GLN A 227 9.44 5.66 24.73
C GLN A 227 8.33 4.80 24.17
N GLN A 228 7.52 5.31 23.24
CA GLN A 228 6.46 4.51 22.59
C GLN A 228 7.02 3.35 21.76
N ALA A 229 8.16 3.56 21.12
CA ALA A 229 8.85 2.50 20.39
C ALA A 229 9.38 1.41 21.33
N GLN A 230 9.94 1.80 22.49
CA GLN A 230 10.36 0.85 23.52
C GLN A 230 9.15 0.07 24.07
N ASP A 231 8.04 0.75 24.39
CA ASP A 231 6.82 0.12 24.89
C ASP A 231 6.25 -0.89 23.84
N THR A 232 6.34 -0.56 22.55
CA THR A 232 5.94 -1.44 21.44
C THR A 232 6.85 -2.66 21.38
N TYR A 233 8.17 -2.47 21.45
CA TYR A 233 9.14 -3.55 21.49
C TYR A 233 8.88 -4.51 22.67
N ASP A 234 8.70 -3.97 23.86
CA ASP A 234 8.47 -4.76 25.08
C ASP A 234 7.16 -5.56 24.98
N ALA A 235 6.12 -4.97 24.38
CA ALA A 235 4.84 -5.62 24.15
C ALA A 235 4.90 -6.73 23.08
N LEU A 236 5.64 -6.51 21.98
CA LEU A 236 5.91 -7.55 20.96
C LEU A 236 6.73 -8.69 21.56
N TYR A 237 7.77 -8.37 22.33
CA TYR A 237 8.60 -9.36 23.01
C TYR A 237 7.76 -10.26 23.93
N ALA A 238 6.90 -9.64 24.76
CA ALA A 238 6.00 -10.38 25.64
C ALA A 238 4.98 -11.23 24.87
N ALA A 239 4.49 -10.75 23.73
CA ALA A 239 3.57 -11.50 22.88
C ALA A 239 4.25 -12.71 22.22
N TYR A 240 5.47 -12.59 21.70
CA TYR A 240 6.25 -13.73 21.20
C TYR A 240 6.53 -14.76 22.30
N GLN A 241 6.85 -14.30 23.52
CA GLN A 241 7.02 -15.23 24.67
C GLN A 241 5.71 -15.96 24.99
N ALA A 242 4.58 -15.28 24.94
CA ALA A 242 3.27 -15.89 25.18
C ALA A 242 2.91 -16.93 24.10
N ASP A 243 3.38 -16.73 22.86
CA ASP A 243 3.26 -17.69 21.76
C ASP A 243 4.30 -18.83 21.82
N GLY A 244 5.13 -18.86 22.88
CA GLY A 244 6.07 -19.94 23.18
C GLY A 244 7.42 -19.85 22.47
N ARG A 245 7.78 -18.69 21.94
CA ARG A 245 9.11 -18.46 21.33
C ARG A 245 10.18 -18.33 22.42
N SER A 246 11.35 -18.91 22.18
CA SER A 246 12.53 -18.71 23.04
C SER A 246 13.14 -17.33 22.81
N ASP A 247 13.95 -16.85 23.76
CA ASP A 247 14.66 -15.57 23.64
C ASP A 247 15.53 -15.50 22.36
N GLU A 248 16.12 -16.63 21.95
CA GLU A 248 16.91 -16.73 20.71
C GLU A 248 16.03 -16.58 19.47
N GLN A 249 14.84 -17.20 19.47
CA GLN A 249 13.87 -17.05 18.37
C GLN A 249 13.32 -15.62 18.31
N ILE A 250 13.03 -15.03 19.48
CA ILE A 250 12.58 -13.64 19.53
C ILE A 250 13.67 -12.71 19.02
N ALA A 251 14.93 -12.91 19.40
CA ALA A 251 16.03 -12.09 18.90
C ALA A 251 16.23 -12.17 17.38
N SER A 252 15.80 -13.27 16.74
CA SER A 252 15.80 -13.36 15.27
C SER A 252 14.58 -12.73 14.61
N LEU A 253 13.50 -12.45 15.36
CA LEU A 253 12.23 -11.91 14.85
C LEU A 253 11.99 -10.46 15.27
N LEU A 254 12.68 -9.94 16.27
CA LEU A 254 12.40 -8.62 16.83
C LEU A 254 13.69 -7.88 17.16
N GLN A 255 13.84 -6.72 16.55
CA GLN A 255 14.95 -5.80 16.78
C GLN A 255 14.44 -4.40 17.12
N ILE A 256 15.24 -3.66 17.89
CA ILE A 256 15.04 -2.23 18.12
C ILE A 256 16.39 -1.51 18.08
N GLN A 257 16.44 -0.39 17.38
CA GLN A 257 17.58 0.51 17.37
C GLN A 257 17.09 1.94 17.62
N MET A 258 17.70 2.59 18.58
CA MET A 258 17.39 3.99 18.97
C MET A 258 18.66 4.84 18.99
N PRO A 259 19.17 5.25 17.81
CA PRO A 259 20.37 6.07 17.71
C PRO A 259 20.20 7.43 18.40
N ASP A 260 21.28 7.95 18.92
CA ASP A 260 21.33 9.28 19.51
C ASP A 260 21.73 10.37 18.49
N ASP A 261 21.63 11.63 18.91
CA ASP A 261 21.99 12.77 18.07
C ASP A 261 23.46 12.75 17.61
N ALA A 262 24.35 12.14 18.41
CA ALA A 262 25.75 12.01 18.05
C ALA A 262 25.95 11.01 16.88
N TYR A 263 25.20 9.93 16.88
CA TYR A 263 25.17 9.00 15.75
C TYR A 263 24.66 9.71 14.48
N PHE A 264 23.52 10.40 14.55
CA PHE A 264 22.98 11.12 13.39
C PHE A 264 23.94 12.16 12.84
N ALA A 265 24.61 12.91 13.72
CA ALA A 265 25.61 13.86 13.32
C ALA A 265 26.82 13.22 12.60
N GLN A 266 27.23 12.01 13.01
CA GLN A 266 28.29 11.26 12.33
C GLN A 266 27.87 10.78 10.94
N GLN A 267 26.59 10.48 10.75
CA GLN A 267 26.01 10.13 9.44
C GLN A 267 25.76 11.36 8.54
N GLY A 268 26.05 12.55 9.03
CA GLY A 268 25.79 13.80 8.30
C GLY A 268 24.30 14.18 8.23
N ALA A 269 23.46 13.55 9.04
CA ALA A 269 22.05 13.89 9.15
C ALA A 269 21.83 15.18 9.94
N GLY A 270 20.66 15.78 9.78
CA GLY A 270 20.28 17.00 10.50
C GLY A 270 20.06 16.77 12.00
N SER A 271 19.84 17.87 12.73
CA SER A 271 19.60 17.83 14.19
C SER A 271 18.16 17.55 14.60
N TYR A 272 17.22 17.43 13.67
CA TYR A 272 15.84 17.03 13.92
C TYR A 272 15.79 15.52 13.88
N ALA A 273 15.76 14.87 15.03
CA ALA A 273 15.98 13.42 15.17
C ALA A 273 14.91 12.60 14.41
N HIS A 274 13.68 13.09 14.34
CA HIS A 274 12.63 12.46 13.54
C HIS A 274 13.01 12.35 12.06
N ALA A 275 13.45 13.44 11.44
CA ALA A 275 13.90 13.43 10.04
C ALA A 275 15.24 12.71 9.86
N ALA A 276 16.16 12.82 10.83
CA ALA A 276 17.47 12.18 10.79
C ALA A 276 17.35 10.64 10.76
N ALA A 277 16.29 10.07 11.30
CA ALA A 277 16.03 8.63 11.27
C ALA A 277 15.88 8.03 9.85
N ASN A 278 15.75 8.87 8.79
CA ASN A 278 15.84 8.40 7.41
C ASN A 278 17.17 7.72 7.07
N VAL A 279 18.25 7.94 7.84
CA VAL A 279 19.53 7.24 7.65
C VAL A 279 19.41 5.71 7.80
N VAL A 280 18.31 5.18 8.36
CA VAL A 280 18.04 3.75 8.38
C VAL A 280 18.00 3.13 6.98
N PHE A 281 17.63 3.91 5.98
CA PHE A 281 17.61 3.48 4.58
C PHE A 281 18.99 3.52 3.90
N ASP A 282 20.04 3.88 4.63
CA ASP A 282 21.45 3.78 4.24
C ASP A 282 22.19 2.72 5.10
N ASP A 283 21.49 1.97 5.95
CA ASP A 283 22.06 0.98 6.86
C ASP A 283 21.88 -0.43 6.31
N ASP A 284 22.90 -0.92 5.62
CA ASP A 284 22.90 -2.26 5.00
C ASP A 284 22.62 -3.40 6.01
N GLU A 285 23.00 -3.24 7.28
CA GLU A 285 22.74 -4.28 8.30
C GLU A 285 21.23 -4.38 8.57
N VAL A 286 20.54 -3.24 8.65
CA VAL A 286 19.08 -3.20 8.84
C VAL A 286 18.37 -3.72 7.60
N LEU A 287 18.76 -3.24 6.41
CA LEU A 287 18.11 -3.63 5.16
C LEU A 287 18.27 -5.15 4.90
N ASN A 288 19.48 -5.68 5.07
CA ASN A 288 19.73 -7.12 4.91
C ASN A 288 18.98 -7.94 5.98
N TRP A 289 18.90 -7.47 7.22
CA TRP A 289 18.11 -8.16 8.24
C TRP A 289 16.64 -8.33 7.81
N ILE A 290 16.05 -7.33 7.17
CA ILE A 290 14.67 -7.40 6.68
C ILE A 290 14.54 -8.47 5.59
N ILE A 291 15.41 -8.45 4.58
CA ILE A 291 15.29 -9.34 3.41
C ILE A 291 15.74 -10.79 3.67
N ASP A 292 16.43 -11.03 4.76
CA ASP A 292 16.81 -12.39 5.20
C ASP A 292 15.63 -13.21 5.75
N HIS A 293 14.46 -12.58 6.00
CA HIS A 293 13.28 -13.25 6.50
C HIS A 293 12.48 -13.94 5.39
N HIS A 294 11.91 -15.10 5.73
CA HIS A 294 11.08 -15.91 4.85
C HIS A 294 9.89 -16.46 5.65
N LYS A 295 8.75 -16.63 5.00
CA LYS A 295 7.59 -17.35 5.55
C LYS A 295 7.71 -18.85 5.41
#